data_f3996d6f1b8bc186878ebe0e844efd2a
#
_entry.id   f3996d6f1b8bc186878ebe0e844efd2a
#
_cell.length_a   1.000
_cell.length_b   1.000
_cell.length_c   1.000
_cell.angle_alpha   90.00
_cell.angle_beta   90.00
_cell.angle_gamma   90.00
#
_symmetry.space_group_name_H-M   'P 1'
#
loop_
_entity.id
_entity.type
_entity.pdbx_description
1 polymer ?
#
loop_
_entity_poly.entity_id
_entity_poly.type
_entity_poly.pdbx_seq_one_letter_code
_entity_poly.pdbx_strand_id
1 'polypeptide(L)'
;MLVNMEEETKELQKSTPEIDVLAEDTVSTGLESKVVLYNDDWHTFDEVINQLIKAVHCSFEKARAHAFEVHIKGKSIVFTGQLKECLKVSSILEEIALTTEIVT
;
A
#
# COMPACT_ATOMS: atom_id res chain seq x y z
N MET A 1 0.25 9.22 34.56
CA MET A 1 0.95 8.79 34.25
C MET A 1 1.16 8.98 33.75
N LEU A 2 0.48 9.17 34.07
CA LEU A 2 1.02 8.91 33.52
C LEU A 2 0.93 8.96 32.74
N VAL A 3 0.27 9.19 32.95
CA VAL A 3 0.69 8.91 32.19
C VAL A 3 0.65 8.94 31.46
N ASN A 4 0.15 9.23 31.95
CA ASN A 4 0.56 8.97 31.27
C ASN A 4 0.52 9.03 30.42
N MET A 5 -0.06 9.22 30.63
CA MET A 5 0.34 8.94 29.93
C MET A 5 0.44 8.82 29.12
N GLU A 6 -0.12 8.90 29.37
CA GLU A 6 0.40 8.52 28.76
C GLU A 6 0.42 8.35 27.98
N GLU A 7 -0.05 8.65 28.46
CA GLU A 7 0.37 8.20 27.85
C GLU A 7 0.39 8.18 26.97
N GLU A 8 -0.17 8.52 27.40
CA GLU A 8 0.27 8.20 26.69
C GLU A 8 0.45 8.06 25.80
N THR A 9 -0.28 8.37 26.41
CA THR A 9 0.40 7.98 25.69
C THR A 9 0.44 7.69 25.12
N LYS A 10 0.28 7.75 24.86
CA LYS A 10 0.87 7.25 24.43
C LYS A 10 1.03 7.03 23.68
N GLU A 11 0.35 7.18 23.99
CA GLU A 11 1.05 6.75 23.53
C GLU A 11 1.44 6.75 22.89
N LEU A 12 0.78 7.12 23.36
CA LEU A 12 1.75 6.88 22.93
C LEU A 12 2.14 6.82 22.54
N GLN A 13 2.08 6.94 22.49
CA GLN A 13 3.11 6.62 22.20
C GLN A 13 3.68 6.54 21.74
N LYS A 14 3.41 6.69 21.80
CA LYS A 14 4.50 6.46 21.51
C LYS A 14 5.23 6.82 20.96
N SER A 15 4.90 7.19 21.17
CA SER A 15 6.12 7.31 20.75
C SER A 15 6.77 7.76 20.33
N THR A 16 6.83 8.10 20.30
CA THR A 16 7.93 8.29 19.82
C THR A 16 8.66 8.57 19.40
N PRO A 17 8.78 8.85 19.28
CA PRO A 17 9.74 8.98 18.83
C PRO A 17 10.36 9.30 18.31
N GLU A 18 10.32 9.17 18.19
CA GLU A 18 11.20 9.28 17.62
C GLU A 18 11.60 9.59 16.72
N ILE A 19 11.50 9.75 16.40
CA ILE A 19 12.09 9.89 15.47
C ILE A 19 12.77 10.11 14.84
N ASP A 20 12.88 10.15 14.58
CA ASP A 20 13.72 10.28 13.81
C ASP A 20 14.15 10.36 13.02
N VAL A 21 14.08 10.43 12.77
CA VAL A 21 14.64 10.47 11.86
C VAL A 21 14.84 10.53 11.07
N LEU A 22 14.74 10.65 10.85
CA LEU A 22 15.07 10.65 9.97
C LEU A 22 15.15 10.76 9.03
N ALA A 23 15.20 10.99 8.91
CA ALA A 23 15.29 11.24 8.03
C ALA A 23 15.18 10.80 7.08
N GLU A 24 15.54 10.57 6.67
CA GLU A 24 15.30 10.01 5.73
C GLU A 24 14.37 9.29 5.71
N ASP A 25 14.26 8.98 6.34
CA ASP A 25 13.33 8.27 6.47
C ASP A 25 12.28 8.89 6.90
N THR A 26 12.20 9.93 6.90
CA THR A 26 11.23 10.67 7.19
C THR A 26 10.01 10.30 6.69
N VAL A 27 10.00 9.77 5.63
CA VAL A 27 8.82 9.28 5.09
C VAL A 27 8.21 8.28 5.94
N SER A 28 8.92 7.79 6.88
CA SER A 28 8.36 6.81 7.73
C SER A 28 7.88 7.43 9.00
N THR A 29 7.00 8.36 8.89
CA THR A 29 6.49 9.04 10.06
C THR A 29 5.36 8.29 10.72
N GLY A 30 5.07 7.08 10.28
CA GLY A 30 3.94 6.34 10.82
C GLY A 30 2.70 6.43 9.98
N LEU A 31 2.69 7.31 9.01
CA LEU A 31 1.57 7.40 8.10
C LEU A 31 1.69 6.34 7.03
N GLU A 32 0.61 5.63 6.81
CA GLU A 32 0.58 4.62 5.76
C GLU A 32 0.05 5.20 4.48
N SER A 33 0.60 4.70 3.38
CA SER A 33 0.12 5.03 2.04
C SER A 33 -0.55 3.80 1.46
N LYS A 34 -1.34 4.00 0.44
CA LYS A 34 -2.07 2.92 -0.21
C LYS A 34 -1.86 2.98 -1.70
N VAL A 35 -1.78 1.82 -2.33
CA VAL A 35 -1.74 1.72 -3.78
C VAL A 35 -3.12 1.30 -4.25
N VAL A 36 -3.72 2.13 -5.09
CA VAL A 36 -5.02 1.87 -5.69
C VAL A 36 -4.80 1.45 -7.13
N LEU A 37 -5.36 0.31 -7.50
CA LEU A 37 -5.30 -0.19 -8.88
C LEU A 37 -6.66 0.05 -9.53
N TYR A 38 -6.64 0.63 -10.71
CA TYR A 38 -7.85 0.97 -11.45
C TYR A 38 -8.10 -0.01 -12.59
N ASN A 39 -9.38 -0.22 -12.89
CA ASN A 39 -9.79 -1.08 -13.98
C ASN A 39 -9.47 -0.45 -15.33
N ASP A 40 -9.25 -1.30 -16.31
CA ASP A 40 -9.19 -0.87 -17.70
C ASP A 40 -9.88 -1.93 -18.56
N ASP A 41 -9.96 -1.68 -19.86
CA ASP A 41 -10.76 -2.53 -20.75
C ASP A 41 -9.90 -3.48 -21.58
N TRP A 42 -8.60 -3.55 -21.32
CA TRP A 42 -7.74 -4.30 -22.23
C TRP A 42 -6.80 -5.30 -21.56
N HIS A 43 -6.59 -5.23 -20.25
CA HIS A 43 -5.84 -6.26 -19.55
C HIS A 43 -6.76 -7.43 -19.23
N THR A 44 -6.22 -8.65 -19.33
CA THR A 44 -6.97 -9.83 -18.91
C THR A 44 -6.83 -10.01 -17.40
N PHE A 45 -7.73 -10.79 -16.82
CA PHE A 45 -7.62 -11.16 -15.42
C PHE A 45 -6.27 -11.80 -15.11
N ASP A 46 -5.83 -12.72 -15.97
CA ASP A 46 -4.57 -13.42 -15.74
C ASP A 46 -3.39 -12.47 -15.71
N GLU A 47 -3.38 -11.49 -16.61
CA GLU A 47 -2.33 -10.49 -16.61
C GLU A 47 -2.29 -9.71 -15.31
N VAL A 48 -3.47 -9.29 -14.84
CA VAL A 48 -3.56 -8.51 -13.61
C VAL A 48 -3.15 -9.36 -12.40
N ILE A 49 -3.65 -10.59 -12.33
CA ILE A 49 -3.32 -11.49 -11.23
C ILE A 49 -1.81 -11.72 -11.15
N ASN A 50 -1.21 -12.05 -12.27
CA ASN A 50 0.23 -12.34 -12.30
C ASN A 50 1.04 -11.11 -11.91
N GLN A 51 0.64 -9.94 -12.37
CA GLN A 51 1.37 -8.73 -12.04
C GLN A 51 1.19 -8.35 -10.57
N LEU A 52 0.00 -8.59 -10.02
CA LEU A 52 -0.22 -8.35 -8.59
C LEU A 52 0.64 -9.27 -7.73
N ILE A 53 0.76 -10.53 -8.10
CA ILE A 53 1.62 -11.46 -7.36
C ILE A 53 3.06 -10.97 -7.41
N LYS A 54 3.51 -10.52 -8.57
CA LYS A 54 4.86 -10.01 -8.74
C LYS A 54 5.11 -8.75 -7.89
N ALA A 55 4.13 -7.87 -7.86
CA ALA A 55 4.29 -6.58 -7.18
C ALA A 55 4.12 -6.68 -5.67
N VAL A 56 3.14 -7.44 -5.22
CA VAL A 56 2.72 -7.46 -3.83
C VAL A 56 3.21 -8.70 -3.09
N HIS A 57 3.59 -9.75 -3.83
CA HIS A 57 4.04 -11.04 -3.26
C HIS A 57 2.93 -11.69 -2.45
N CYS A 58 1.70 -11.54 -2.90
CA CYS A 58 0.55 -12.14 -2.25
C CYS A 58 0.23 -13.50 -2.86
N SER A 59 -0.70 -14.22 -2.25
CA SER A 59 -1.17 -15.48 -2.77
C SER A 59 -1.97 -15.27 -4.06
N PHE A 60 -2.14 -16.35 -4.82
CA PHE A 60 -2.98 -16.31 -6.00
C PHE A 60 -4.41 -15.90 -5.64
N GLU A 61 -4.95 -16.47 -4.56
CA GLU A 61 -6.31 -16.18 -4.12
C GLU A 61 -6.48 -14.70 -3.79
N LYS A 62 -5.49 -14.11 -3.13
CA LYS A 62 -5.54 -12.70 -2.80
C LYS A 62 -5.48 -11.84 -4.04
N ALA A 63 -4.57 -12.17 -4.95
CA ALA A 63 -4.44 -11.43 -6.20
C ALA A 63 -5.73 -11.53 -7.02
N ARG A 64 -6.32 -12.70 -7.06
CA ARG A 64 -7.57 -12.93 -7.77
C ARG A 64 -8.70 -12.10 -7.17
N ALA A 65 -8.76 -12.03 -5.84
CA ALA A 65 -9.78 -11.23 -5.16
C ALA A 65 -9.63 -9.75 -5.52
N HIS A 66 -8.39 -9.25 -5.54
CA HIS A 66 -8.14 -7.86 -5.94
C HIS A 66 -8.54 -7.62 -7.40
N ALA A 67 -8.17 -8.53 -8.28
CA ALA A 67 -8.50 -8.39 -9.70
C ALA A 67 -10.01 -8.37 -9.89
N PHE A 68 -10.72 -9.21 -9.16
CA PHE A 68 -12.18 -9.27 -9.23
C PHE A 68 -12.79 -7.96 -8.72
N GLU A 69 -12.28 -7.45 -7.61
CA GLU A 69 -12.77 -6.19 -7.05
C GLU A 69 -12.55 -5.04 -8.03
N VAL A 70 -11.37 -5.00 -8.65
CA VAL A 70 -11.08 -3.97 -9.66
C VAL A 70 -12.10 -4.04 -10.78
N HIS A 71 -12.42 -5.25 -11.23
CA HIS A 71 -13.37 -5.44 -12.33
C HIS A 71 -14.76 -4.99 -11.94
N ILE A 72 -15.22 -5.36 -10.75
CA ILE A 72 -16.59 -5.08 -10.31
C ILE A 72 -16.76 -3.65 -9.85
N LYS A 73 -15.81 -3.12 -9.08
CA LYS A 73 -15.94 -1.81 -8.45
C LYS A 73 -15.18 -0.71 -9.16
N GLY A 74 -14.38 -1.06 -10.15
CA GLY A 74 -13.60 -0.10 -10.89
C GLY A 74 -12.23 0.17 -10.29
N LYS A 75 -12.00 -0.20 -9.04
CA LYS A 75 -10.70 -0.02 -8.39
C LYS A 75 -10.61 -0.89 -7.14
N SER A 76 -9.39 -1.09 -6.67
CA SER A 76 -9.14 -1.84 -5.43
C SER A 76 -7.88 -1.31 -4.80
N ILE A 77 -7.86 -1.27 -3.46
CA ILE A 77 -6.64 -1.00 -2.71
C ILE A 77 -5.90 -2.32 -2.65
N VAL A 78 -4.77 -2.40 -3.34
CA VAL A 78 -4.04 -3.67 -3.47
C VAL A 78 -2.84 -3.77 -2.54
N PHE A 79 -2.43 -2.67 -1.94
CA PHE A 79 -1.29 -2.67 -1.02
C PHE A 79 -1.40 -1.47 -0.08
N THR A 80 -1.01 -1.68 1.17
CA THR A 80 -0.93 -0.62 2.17
C THR A 80 0.40 -0.75 2.86
N GLY A 81 1.12 0.34 2.99
CA GLY A 81 2.42 0.34 3.65
C GLY A 81 3.06 1.69 3.56
N GLN A 82 4.36 1.74 3.77
CA GLN A 82 5.09 3.00 3.69
C GLN A 82 5.18 3.47 2.25
N LEU A 83 5.32 4.76 2.07
CA LEU A 83 5.37 5.37 0.74
C LEU A 83 6.41 4.70 -0.15
N LYS A 84 7.59 4.43 0.40
CA LYS A 84 8.66 3.78 -0.35
C LYS A 84 8.22 2.45 -0.93
N GLU A 85 7.51 1.65 -0.14
CA GLU A 85 7.01 0.36 -0.60
C GLU A 85 5.91 0.53 -1.63
N CYS A 86 5.05 1.52 -1.42
CA CYS A 86 3.97 1.79 -2.35
C CYS A 86 4.50 2.22 -3.72
N LEU A 87 5.57 3.02 -3.73
CA LEU A 87 6.20 3.44 -4.98
C LEU A 87 6.73 2.23 -5.74
N LYS A 88 7.32 1.28 -5.02
CA LYS A 88 7.84 0.07 -5.64
C LYS A 88 6.72 -0.78 -6.23
N VAL A 89 5.66 -0.98 -5.46
CA VAL A 89 4.51 -1.76 -5.91
C VAL A 89 3.89 -1.12 -7.15
N SER A 90 3.68 0.19 -7.09
CA SER A 90 3.09 0.93 -8.22
C SER A 90 3.96 0.81 -9.46
N SER A 91 5.28 0.93 -9.30
CA SER A 91 6.21 0.82 -10.41
C SER A 91 6.11 -0.54 -11.10
N ILE A 92 6.00 -1.61 -10.32
CA ILE A 92 5.89 -2.95 -10.88
C ILE A 92 4.56 -3.13 -11.61
N LEU A 93 3.47 -2.63 -11.04
CA LEU A 93 2.17 -2.71 -11.71
C LEU A 93 2.17 -1.95 -13.02
N GLU A 94 2.88 -0.83 -13.06
CA GLU A 94 2.97 -0.02 -14.26
C GLU A 94 3.83 -0.63 -15.36
N GLU A 95 4.60 -1.68 -15.04
CA GLU A 95 5.42 -2.36 -16.05
C GLU A 95 4.58 -2.88 -17.22
N ILE A 96 3.34 -3.25 -16.96
CA ILE A 96 2.44 -3.68 -18.03
C ILE A 96 1.35 -2.64 -18.29
N ALA A 97 1.63 -1.41 -17.92
CA ALA A 97 0.74 -0.26 -18.17
C ALA A 97 -0.59 -0.33 -17.43
N LEU A 98 -0.58 -0.93 -16.24
CA LEU A 98 -1.73 -0.81 -15.35
C LEU A 98 -1.77 0.59 -14.77
N THR A 99 -2.96 1.08 -14.49
CA THR A 99 -3.14 2.43 -13.95
C THR A 99 -3.25 2.34 -12.43
N THR A 100 -2.34 3.04 -11.74
CA THR A 100 -2.32 3.05 -10.28
C THR A 100 -2.29 4.48 -9.75
N GLU A 101 -2.66 4.59 -8.48
CA GLU A 101 -2.57 5.86 -7.76
C GLU A 101 -2.08 5.55 -6.36
N ILE A 102 -1.24 6.41 -5.82
CA ILE A 102 -0.80 6.29 -4.42
C ILE A 102 -1.53 7.35 -3.62
N VAL A 103 -2.22 6.90 -2.57
CA VAL A 103 -2.97 7.76 -1.68
C VAL A 103 -2.28 7.75 -0.32
N THR A 104 -1.98 8.92 0.21
CA THR A 104 -1.32 9.02 1.52
C THR A 104 -2.22 9.66 2.59
#